data_0d0a6d2c7e9f1e6806f05d8333119736
#
_entry.id   0d0a6d2c7e9f1e6806f05d8333119736
#
_cell.length_a   1.000
_cell.length_b   1.000
_cell.length_c   1.000
_cell.angle_alpha   90.00
_cell.angle_beta   90.00
_cell.angle_gamma   90.00
#
_symmetry.space_group_name_H-M   'P 1'
#
loop_
_entity.id
_entity.type
_entity.pdbx_description
1 polymer ?
#
loop_
_entity_poly.entity_id
_entity_poly.type
_entity_poly.pdbx_seq_one_letter_code
_entity_poly.pdbx_strand_id
1 'polypeptide(L)'
;MPAAYAHIRFGKAQTLPGKYGALPKHFPQLYTVGLQGPDLLFYHNPLFPTAAVREGQRLHGLSGQTFFAQAIAAYKAAPSDGALAYLFGVLGHYCLDSRAHPVINQLVESEKINHVALETEFDRFLQQQDGLILLQNRRIGKYLRLTRGEKATVAGFYKDLGPASVGWCLGNMRRVYRIAFSRKRRLARLILGLGGETGRSLIPTVGPDPRCAHLDGLLLEAYENAARDYPILARELIAALEADAPLGEAFGPTFG
;
A
#
# COMPACT_ATOMS: atom_id res chain seq x y z
N MET A 1 -1.19 -2.96 5.80
CA MET A 1 -1.26 -4.26 5.11
C MET A 1 -2.58 -4.61 4.45
N PRO A 2 -3.79 -4.64 5.05
CA PRO A 2 -5.03 -4.86 4.31
C PRO A 2 -5.64 -3.62 3.69
N ALA A 3 -5.16 -2.43 4.01
CA ALA A 3 -5.67 -1.14 3.56
C ALA A 3 -5.40 -0.82 2.08
N ALA A 4 -5.49 -1.82 1.20
CA ALA A 4 -5.24 -1.61 -0.23
C ALA A 4 -6.24 -0.63 -0.86
N TYR A 5 -7.48 -0.57 -0.36
CA TYR A 5 -8.45 0.39 -0.87
C TYR A 5 -8.08 1.81 -0.48
N ALA A 6 -7.70 2.04 0.77
CA ALA A 6 -7.27 3.34 1.26
C ALA A 6 -6.11 3.89 0.43
N HIS A 7 -5.07 3.09 0.18
CA HIS A 7 -3.94 3.47 -0.65
C HIS A 7 -4.33 3.78 -2.11
N ILE A 8 -5.17 2.93 -2.73
CA ILE A 8 -5.63 3.15 -4.11
C ILE A 8 -6.48 4.41 -4.19
N ARG A 9 -7.39 4.62 -3.24
CA ARG A 9 -8.23 5.82 -3.16
C ARG A 9 -7.38 7.07 -2.97
N PHE A 10 -6.43 7.00 -2.02
CA PHE A 10 -5.50 8.09 -1.75
C PHE A 10 -4.71 8.49 -2.98
N GLY A 11 -4.01 7.56 -3.61
CA GLY A 11 -3.19 7.86 -4.77
C GLY A 11 -3.99 8.36 -5.98
N LYS A 12 -5.22 7.86 -6.19
CA LYS A 12 -6.09 8.34 -7.26
C LYS A 12 -6.61 9.77 -7.06
N ALA A 13 -6.68 10.23 -5.81
CA ALA A 13 -7.08 11.59 -5.48
C ALA A 13 -5.92 12.58 -5.63
N GLN A 14 -4.66 12.10 -5.67
CA GLN A 14 -3.50 12.96 -5.77
C GLN A 14 -3.21 13.39 -7.21
N THR A 15 -2.63 14.57 -7.36
CA THR A 15 -2.18 15.11 -8.65
C THR A 15 -0.67 15.30 -8.63
N LEU A 16 0.01 14.74 -9.61
CA LEU A 16 1.43 14.97 -9.81
C LEU A 16 1.66 16.25 -10.63
N PRO A 17 2.66 17.08 -10.29
CA PRO A 17 2.90 18.32 -10.97
C PRO A 17 3.56 18.13 -12.36
N GLY A 18 3.31 19.08 -13.26
CA GLY A 18 3.98 19.22 -14.53
C GLY A 18 3.89 17.98 -15.44
N LYS A 19 5.01 17.60 -16.03
CA LYS A 19 5.12 16.45 -16.97
C LYS A 19 4.77 15.10 -16.36
N TYR A 20 4.80 14.99 -15.03
CA TYR A 20 4.51 13.75 -14.31
C TYR A 20 3.01 13.47 -14.16
N GLY A 21 2.14 14.48 -14.35
CA GLY A 21 0.70 14.36 -14.17
C GLY A 21 0.01 13.31 -15.04
N ALA A 22 0.62 12.94 -16.17
CA ALA A 22 0.08 11.94 -17.08
C ALA A 22 0.44 10.50 -16.70
N LEU A 23 1.49 10.29 -15.88
CA LEU A 23 2.01 8.96 -15.56
C LEU A 23 0.97 7.99 -14.97
N PRO A 24 0.13 8.38 -13.99
CA PRO A 24 -0.89 7.48 -13.44
C PRO A 24 -1.92 7.00 -14.48
N LYS A 25 -2.17 7.80 -15.52
CA LYS A 25 -3.10 7.47 -16.60
C LYS A 25 -2.45 6.58 -17.67
N HIS A 26 -1.18 6.81 -18.00
CA HIS A 26 -0.46 6.04 -19.00
C HIS A 26 -0.01 4.67 -18.47
N PHE A 27 0.34 4.58 -17.17
CA PHE A 27 0.81 3.35 -16.53
C PHE A 27 -0.01 2.99 -15.29
N PRO A 28 -1.35 2.83 -15.43
CA PRO A 28 -2.26 2.73 -14.29
C PRO A 28 -2.00 1.49 -13.43
N GLN A 29 -1.51 0.40 -14.02
CA GLN A 29 -1.20 -0.83 -13.27
C GLN A 29 0.06 -0.65 -12.43
N LEU A 30 1.15 -0.12 -13.01
CA LEU A 30 2.40 0.14 -12.30
C LEU A 30 2.19 1.16 -11.17
N TYR A 31 1.49 2.26 -11.44
CA TYR A 31 1.13 3.24 -10.42
C TYR A 31 0.33 2.60 -9.27
N THR A 32 -0.72 1.82 -9.60
CA THR A 32 -1.56 1.20 -8.56
C THR A 32 -0.83 0.10 -7.77
N VAL A 33 0.08 -0.65 -8.41
CA VAL A 33 0.94 -1.60 -7.69
C VAL A 33 1.96 -0.85 -6.81
N GLY A 34 2.47 0.29 -7.27
CA GLY A 34 3.29 1.18 -6.45
C GLY A 34 2.56 1.68 -5.19
N LEU A 35 1.26 1.96 -5.29
CA LEU A 35 0.42 2.30 -4.14
C LEU A 35 0.27 1.17 -3.10
N GLN A 36 0.73 -0.04 -3.39
CA GLN A 36 0.86 -1.10 -2.39
C GLN A 36 2.26 -1.09 -1.75
N GLY A 37 3.21 -0.36 -2.31
CA GLY A 37 4.55 -0.21 -1.78
C GLY A 37 5.21 -1.54 -1.42
N PRO A 38 6.02 -1.57 -0.35
CA PRO A 38 6.67 -2.78 0.14
C PRO A 38 5.69 -3.79 0.77
N ASP A 39 4.43 -3.42 1.04
CA ASP A 39 3.37 -4.34 1.52
C ASP A 39 3.15 -5.53 0.60
N LEU A 40 3.40 -5.34 -0.70
CA LEU A 40 3.35 -6.41 -1.67
C LEU A 40 4.17 -7.62 -1.24
N LEU A 41 5.31 -7.40 -0.57
CA LEU A 41 6.25 -8.45 -0.16
C LEU A 41 5.69 -9.37 0.92
N PHE A 42 4.78 -8.89 1.75
CA PHE A 42 4.11 -9.71 2.77
C PHE A 42 3.24 -10.81 2.16
N TYR A 43 2.80 -10.63 0.92
CA TYR A 43 2.05 -11.64 0.17
C TYR A 43 2.92 -12.69 -0.51
N HIS A 44 4.26 -12.63 -0.38
CA HIS A 44 5.13 -13.70 -0.87
C HIS A 44 4.82 -15.03 -0.19
N ASN A 45 4.65 -15.01 1.13
CA ASN A 45 4.09 -16.11 1.89
C ASN A 45 3.38 -15.57 3.14
N PRO A 46 2.02 -15.52 3.14
CA PRO A 46 1.28 -14.97 4.27
C PRO A 46 1.38 -15.80 5.58
N LEU A 47 1.90 -17.01 5.51
CA LEU A 47 1.96 -17.93 6.67
C LEU A 47 3.36 -18.05 7.27
N PHE A 48 4.42 -17.83 6.47
CA PHE A 48 5.80 -18.03 6.92
C PHE A 48 6.71 -16.89 6.49
N PRO A 49 7.67 -16.46 7.35
CA PRO A 49 8.59 -15.36 7.05
C PRO A 49 9.65 -15.82 6.02
N THR A 50 9.40 -15.55 4.75
CA THR A 50 10.39 -15.75 3.67
C THR A 50 11.39 -14.58 3.61
N ALA A 51 12.43 -14.69 2.78
CA ALA A 51 13.35 -13.58 2.55
C ALA A 51 12.63 -12.33 2.05
N ALA A 52 11.64 -12.47 1.14
CA ALA A 52 10.82 -11.35 0.67
C ALA A 52 9.99 -10.71 1.79
N VAL A 53 9.38 -11.50 2.67
CA VAL A 53 8.63 -10.98 3.83
C VAL A 53 9.55 -10.20 4.78
N ARG A 54 10.74 -10.75 5.07
CA ARG A 54 11.75 -10.06 5.91
C ARG A 54 12.24 -8.77 5.24
N GLU A 55 12.40 -8.76 3.92
CA GLU A 55 12.74 -7.54 3.19
C GLU A 55 11.63 -6.50 3.30
N GLY A 56 10.35 -6.89 3.17
CA GLY A 56 9.21 -6.01 3.43
C GLY A 56 9.27 -5.38 4.82
N GLN A 57 9.50 -6.18 5.85
CA GLN A 57 9.67 -5.70 7.23
C GLN A 57 10.84 -4.73 7.39
N ARG A 58 12.00 -5.07 6.79
CA ARG A 58 13.19 -4.19 6.81
C ARG A 58 12.89 -2.84 6.17
N LEU A 59 12.21 -2.83 5.02
CA LEU A 59 11.89 -1.60 4.28
C LEU A 59 10.93 -0.70 5.05
N HIS A 60 9.96 -1.26 5.78
CA HIS A 60 9.05 -0.48 6.62
C HIS A 60 9.77 0.21 7.79
N GLY A 61 10.85 -0.36 8.28
CA GLY A 61 11.68 0.22 9.33
C GLY A 61 12.68 1.28 8.85
N LEU A 62 12.83 1.48 7.55
CA LEU A 62 13.70 2.55 7.02
C LEU A 62 12.99 3.90 7.08
N SER A 63 13.77 4.97 7.31
CA SER A 63 13.29 6.31 7.02
C SER A 63 12.96 6.45 5.53
N GLY A 64 12.00 7.31 5.19
CA GLY A 64 11.72 7.62 3.79
C GLY A 64 12.96 8.12 3.05
N GLN A 65 13.81 8.92 3.70
CA GLN A 65 15.09 9.37 3.11
C GLN A 65 15.95 8.19 2.64
N THR A 66 16.15 7.20 3.51
CA THR A 66 16.94 6.00 3.18
C THR A 66 16.27 5.15 2.11
N PHE A 67 14.97 4.93 2.24
CA PHE A 67 14.21 4.14 1.27
C PHE A 67 14.21 4.80 -0.12
N PHE A 68 13.87 6.08 -0.21
CA PHE A 68 13.77 6.76 -1.50
C PHE A 68 15.13 7.04 -2.13
N ALA A 69 16.22 7.17 -1.35
CA ALA A 69 17.57 7.18 -1.93
C ALA A 69 17.87 5.87 -2.68
N GLN A 70 17.52 4.72 -2.09
CA GLN A 70 17.64 3.40 -2.75
C GLN A 70 16.73 3.29 -3.98
N ALA A 71 15.49 3.75 -3.87
CA ALA A 71 14.50 3.69 -4.95
C ALA A 71 14.88 4.60 -6.13
N ILE A 72 15.43 5.80 -5.87
CA ILE A 72 15.97 6.71 -6.90
C ILE A 72 17.17 6.06 -7.60
N ALA A 73 18.08 5.44 -6.86
CA ALA A 73 19.22 4.72 -7.45
C ALA A 73 18.74 3.56 -8.35
N ALA A 74 17.74 2.79 -7.91
CA ALA A 74 17.14 1.72 -8.71
C ALA A 74 16.49 2.27 -9.99
N TYR A 75 15.75 3.37 -9.91
CA TYR A 75 15.18 4.05 -11.07
C TYR A 75 16.28 4.51 -12.04
N LYS A 76 17.34 5.16 -11.54
CA LYS A 76 18.46 5.66 -12.38
C LYS A 76 19.21 4.53 -13.09
N ALA A 77 19.24 3.33 -12.50
CA ALA A 77 19.84 2.15 -13.13
C ALA A 77 19.06 1.61 -14.33
N ALA A 78 17.71 1.80 -14.35
CA ALA A 78 16.81 1.36 -15.43
C ALA A 78 15.67 2.36 -15.64
N PRO A 79 15.96 3.56 -16.16
CA PRO A 79 14.98 4.64 -16.24
C PRO A 79 13.91 4.36 -17.29
N SER A 80 12.65 4.59 -16.92
CA SER A 80 11.49 4.54 -17.81
C SER A 80 10.30 5.26 -17.17
N ASP A 81 9.34 5.71 -17.99
CA ASP A 81 8.10 6.31 -17.50
C ASP A 81 7.28 5.33 -16.64
N GLY A 82 7.33 4.03 -16.98
CA GLY A 82 6.71 2.99 -16.16
C GLY A 82 7.35 2.85 -14.77
N ALA A 83 8.68 2.94 -14.69
CA ALA A 83 9.40 2.95 -13.41
C ALA A 83 9.10 4.21 -12.59
N LEU A 84 8.97 5.37 -13.25
CA LEU A 84 8.53 6.62 -12.60
C LEU A 84 7.09 6.50 -12.07
N ALA A 85 6.17 5.97 -12.86
CA ALA A 85 4.79 5.75 -12.42
C ALA A 85 4.74 4.85 -11.18
N TYR A 86 5.53 3.78 -11.17
CA TYR A 86 5.65 2.90 -10.00
C TYR A 86 6.21 3.65 -8.78
N LEU A 87 7.30 4.40 -8.95
CA LEU A 87 7.96 5.16 -7.88
C LEU A 87 7.01 6.21 -7.27
N PHE A 88 6.25 6.94 -8.09
CA PHE A 88 5.24 7.88 -7.58
C PHE A 88 4.07 7.16 -6.90
N GLY A 89 3.73 5.94 -7.32
CA GLY A 89 2.81 5.10 -6.58
C GLY A 89 3.35 4.76 -5.18
N VAL A 90 4.62 4.37 -5.09
CA VAL A 90 5.29 4.08 -3.79
C VAL A 90 5.35 5.34 -2.92
N LEU A 91 5.53 6.53 -3.51
CA LEU A 91 5.44 7.78 -2.78
C LEU A 91 4.05 7.97 -2.15
N GLY A 92 2.99 7.66 -2.90
CA GLY A 92 1.62 7.71 -2.38
C GLY A 92 1.40 6.76 -1.21
N HIS A 93 1.93 5.54 -1.30
CA HIS A 93 1.92 4.57 -0.21
C HIS A 93 2.66 5.12 1.02
N TYR A 94 3.91 5.53 0.87
CA TYR A 94 4.71 6.11 1.94
C TYR A 94 4.03 7.30 2.60
N CYS A 95 3.49 8.21 1.80
CA CYS A 95 2.84 9.41 2.31
C CYS A 95 1.67 9.05 3.24
N LEU A 96 0.82 8.09 2.85
CA LEU A 96 -0.29 7.67 3.68
C LEU A 96 0.20 6.93 4.94
N ASP A 97 1.08 5.94 4.78
CA ASP A 97 1.56 5.10 5.88
C ASP A 97 2.29 5.90 6.95
N SER A 98 3.25 6.73 6.56
CA SER A 98 4.06 7.50 7.51
C SER A 98 3.25 8.50 8.34
N ARG A 99 2.03 8.87 7.93
CA ARG A 99 1.11 9.75 8.68
C ARG A 99 0.03 8.96 9.42
N ALA A 100 -0.41 7.84 8.87
CA ALA A 100 -1.46 7.04 9.48
C ALA A 100 -0.94 6.10 10.58
N HIS A 101 0.21 5.47 10.40
CA HIS A 101 0.73 4.48 11.35
C HIS A 101 1.00 5.01 12.76
N PRO A 102 1.50 6.23 12.97
CA PRO A 102 1.60 6.77 14.34
C PRO A 102 0.25 6.78 15.07
N VAL A 103 -0.83 7.15 14.37
CA VAL A 103 -2.20 7.14 14.92
C VAL A 103 -2.69 5.69 15.09
N ILE A 104 -2.51 4.84 14.08
CA ILE A 104 -2.89 3.42 14.12
C ILE A 104 -2.21 2.72 15.30
N ASN A 105 -0.90 2.88 15.47
CA ASN A 105 -0.13 2.23 16.54
C ASN A 105 -0.61 2.69 17.92
N GLN A 106 -0.87 3.99 18.10
CA GLN A 106 -1.44 4.52 19.33
C GLN A 106 -2.81 3.90 19.65
N LEU A 107 -3.70 3.81 18.63
CA LEU A 107 -5.04 3.24 18.80
C LEU A 107 -4.98 1.73 19.07
N VAL A 108 -4.10 1.00 18.40
CA VAL A 108 -3.87 -0.43 18.66
C VAL A 108 -3.45 -0.67 20.09
N GLU A 109 -2.57 0.17 20.63
CA GLU A 109 -2.08 0.07 22.01
C GLU A 109 -3.15 0.45 23.04
N SER A 110 -3.83 1.58 22.84
CA SER A 110 -4.84 2.09 23.80
C SER A 110 -6.10 1.24 23.85
N GLU A 111 -6.63 0.85 22.69
CA GLU A 111 -7.90 0.14 22.56
C GLU A 111 -7.75 -1.39 22.56
N LYS A 112 -6.50 -1.89 22.56
CA LYS A 112 -6.19 -3.33 22.49
C LYS A 112 -6.83 -4.03 21.28
N ILE A 113 -6.88 -3.32 20.15
CA ILE A 113 -7.46 -3.79 18.89
C ILE A 113 -6.37 -4.40 18.01
N ASN A 114 -6.74 -5.40 17.21
CA ASN A 114 -5.83 -5.93 16.20
C ASN A 114 -5.59 -4.89 15.08
N HIS A 115 -4.34 -4.60 14.76
CA HIS A 115 -3.90 -3.63 13.75
C HIS A 115 -4.61 -3.85 12.39
N VAL A 116 -4.62 -5.09 11.92
CA VAL A 116 -5.25 -5.46 10.64
C VAL A 116 -6.77 -5.28 10.69
N ALA A 117 -7.41 -5.49 11.86
CA ALA A 117 -8.84 -5.25 12.01
C ALA A 117 -9.19 -3.76 11.84
N LEU A 118 -8.37 -2.89 12.46
CA LEU A 118 -8.55 -1.44 12.36
C LEU A 118 -8.41 -0.94 10.92
N GLU A 119 -7.37 -1.37 10.21
CA GLU A 119 -7.17 -1.01 8.81
C GLU A 119 -8.25 -1.59 7.87
N THR A 120 -8.71 -2.82 8.14
CA THR A 120 -9.78 -3.45 7.37
C THR A 120 -11.11 -2.70 7.53
N GLU A 121 -11.40 -2.23 8.75
CA GLU A 121 -12.57 -1.39 9.00
C GLU A 121 -12.45 -0.05 8.30
N PHE A 122 -11.30 0.59 8.36
CA PHE A 122 -11.09 1.86 7.66
C PHE A 122 -11.26 1.72 6.15
N ASP A 123 -10.74 0.63 5.54
CA ASP A 123 -11.01 0.30 4.12
C ASP A 123 -12.53 0.15 3.85
N ARG A 124 -13.26 -0.51 4.75
CA ARG A 124 -14.72 -0.66 4.66
C ARG A 124 -15.43 0.69 4.75
N PHE A 125 -15.01 1.53 5.73
CA PHE A 125 -15.56 2.88 5.93
C PHE A 125 -15.36 3.74 4.68
N LEU A 126 -14.15 3.82 4.13
CA LEU A 126 -13.87 4.58 2.91
C LEU A 126 -14.68 4.06 1.70
N GLN A 127 -14.84 2.75 1.56
CA GLN A 127 -15.69 2.17 0.51
C GLN A 127 -17.16 2.59 0.67
N GLN A 128 -17.65 2.66 1.89
CA GLN A 128 -19.01 3.14 2.18
C GLN A 128 -19.17 4.63 1.84
N GLN A 129 -18.18 5.46 2.18
CA GLN A 129 -18.15 6.88 1.80
C GLN A 129 -18.24 7.07 0.29
N ASP A 130 -17.60 6.19 -0.48
CA ASP A 130 -17.60 6.23 -1.94
C ASP A 130 -18.83 5.53 -2.55
N GLY A 131 -19.85 5.17 -1.75
CA GLY A 131 -21.07 4.52 -2.20
C GLY A 131 -20.87 3.10 -2.74
N LEU A 132 -19.76 2.42 -2.40
CA LEU A 132 -19.45 1.09 -2.90
C LEU A 132 -20.06 0.00 -2.01
N ILE A 133 -20.65 -1.02 -2.64
CA ILE A 133 -21.12 -2.20 -1.93
C ILE A 133 -19.93 -3.13 -1.68
N LEU A 134 -19.56 -3.30 -0.42
CA LEU A 134 -18.35 -4.00 0.04
C LEU A 134 -18.09 -5.33 -0.68
N LEU A 135 -19.06 -6.24 -0.71
CA LEU A 135 -18.90 -7.57 -1.30
C LEU A 135 -18.98 -7.59 -2.83
N GLN A 136 -19.23 -6.45 -3.46
CA GLN A 136 -19.21 -6.29 -4.93
C GLN A 136 -17.90 -5.66 -5.41
N ASN A 137 -17.10 -5.07 -4.50
CA ASN A 137 -15.86 -4.41 -4.87
C ASN A 137 -14.70 -5.42 -5.07
N ARG A 138 -14.90 -6.34 -6.02
CA ARG A 138 -13.84 -7.26 -6.48
C ARG A 138 -12.82 -6.57 -7.41
N ARG A 139 -12.91 -5.25 -7.56
CA ARG A 139 -12.15 -4.51 -8.58
C ARG A 139 -10.68 -4.36 -8.24
N ILE A 140 -10.29 -4.42 -6.96
CA ILE A 140 -8.88 -4.34 -6.52
C ILE A 140 -8.00 -5.33 -7.32
N GLY A 141 -8.45 -6.56 -7.49
CA GLY A 141 -7.72 -7.59 -8.25
C GLY A 141 -7.45 -7.26 -9.73
N LYS A 142 -8.17 -6.32 -10.33
CA LYS A 142 -7.92 -5.89 -11.73
C LYS A 142 -6.64 -5.05 -11.82
N TYR A 143 -6.38 -4.22 -10.82
CA TYR A 143 -5.22 -3.34 -10.78
C TYR A 143 -3.91 -4.06 -10.41
N LEU A 144 -4.00 -5.27 -9.86
CA LEU A 144 -2.86 -6.08 -9.43
C LEU A 144 -2.37 -7.05 -10.53
N ARG A 145 -2.53 -6.71 -11.80
CA ARG A 145 -2.09 -7.52 -12.94
C ARG A 145 -1.01 -6.76 -13.69
N LEU A 146 0.17 -7.34 -13.74
CA LEU A 146 1.31 -6.81 -14.48
C LEU A 146 1.73 -7.79 -15.59
N THR A 147 2.17 -7.23 -16.69
CA THR A 147 2.88 -7.96 -17.77
C THR A 147 4.24 -8.45 -17.25
N ARG A 148 4.94 -9.27 -18.05
CA ARG A 148 6.29 -9.74 -17.69
C ARG A 148 7.27 -8.57 -17.55
N GLY A 149 7.22 -7.59 -18.46
CA GLY A 149 8.08 -6.40 -18.42
C GLY A 149 7.82 -5.55 -17.20
N GLU A 150 6.54 -5.26 -16.90
CA GLU A 150 6.17 -4.48 -15.70
C GLU A 150 6.58 -5.17 -14.39
N LYS A 151 6.52 -6.51 -14.32
CA LYS A 151 7.06 -7.25 -13.16
C LYS A 151 8.55 -7.09 -13.02
N ALA A 152 9.30 -7.03 -14.13
CA ALA A 152 10.73 -6.77 -14.10
C ALA A 152 11.02 -5.35 -13.62
N THR A 153 10.24 -4.36 -14.06
CA THR A 153 10.32 -2.98 -13.56
C THR A 153 10.13 -2.93 -12.03
N VAL A 154 9.07 -3.55 -11.50
CA VAL A 154 8.81 -3.58 -10.05
C VAL A 154 9.92 -4.31 -9.30
N ALA A 155 10.39 -5.45 -9.82
CA ALA A 155 11.46 -6.24 -9.20
C ALA A 155 12.75 -5.43 -9.03
N GLY A 156 13.06 -4.53 -9.98
CA GLY A 156 14.25 -3.68 -9.93
C GLY A 156 14.32 -2.74 -8.71
N PHE A 157 13.21 -2.50 -8.04
CA PHE A 157 13.18 -1.67 -6.82
C PHE A 157 13.46 -2.46 -5.52
N TYR A 158 13.54 -3.78 -5.59
CA TYR A 158 13.69 -4.63 -4.40
C TYR A 158 14.92 -5.53 -4.51
N LYS A 159 15.69 -5.57 -3.44
CA LYS A 159 16.87 -6.43 -3.38
C LYS A 159 16.45 -7.92 -3.43
N ASP A 160 17.17 -8.70 -4.22
CA ASP A 160 17.03 -10.15 -4.34
C ASP A 160 15.61 -10.64 -4.74
N LEU A 161 14.80 -9.75 -5.36
CA LEU A 161 13.48 -10.07 -5.85
C LEU A 161 13.45 -10.16 -7.38
N GLY A 162 13.09 -11.34 -7.91
CA GLY A 162 12.91 -11.50 -9.35
C GLY A 162 11.47 -11.23 -9.81
N PRO A 163 11.25 -11.05 -11.14
CA PRO A 163 9.91 -10.83 -11.71
C PRO A 163 8.90 -11.96 -11.39
N ALA A 164 9.38 -13.18 -11.22
CA ALA A 164 8.54 -14.33 -10.83
C ALA A 164 8.02 -14.16 -9.40
N SER A 165 8.87 -13.70 -8.46
CA SER A 165 8.49 -13.45 -7.06
C SER A 165 7.47 -12.30 -6.97
N VAL A 166 7.65 -11.21 -7.74
CA VAL A 166 6.64 -10.14 -7.87
C VAL A 166 5.31 -10.71 -8.36
N GLY A 167 5.35 -11.53 -9.41
CA GLY A 167 4.15 -12.19 -9.93
C GLY A 167 3.46 -13.10 -8.91
N TRP A 168 4.24 -13.78 -8.07
CA TRP A 168 3.76 -14.63 -6.99
C TRP A 168 3.08 -13.80 -5.88
N CYS A 169 3.72 -12.73 -5.42
CA CYS A 169 3.14 -11.79 -4.45
C CYS A 169 1.81 -11.23 -4.93
N LEU A 170 1.76 -10.68 -6.14
CA LEU A 170 0.52 -10.17 -6.75
C LEU A 170 -0.55 -11.25 -6.88
N GLY A 171 -0.15 -12.49 -7.23
CA GLY A 171 -1.05 -13.64 -7.30
C GLY A 171 -1.68 -13.96 -5.96
N ASN A 172 -0.89 -14.01 -4.90
CA ASN A 172 -1.34 -14.29 -3.54
C ASN A 172 -2.19 -13.14 -2.99
N MET A 173 -1.78 -11.90 -3.20
CA MET A 173 -2.56 -10.74 -2.82
C MET A 173 -3.98 -10.80 -3.42
N ARG A 174 -4.09 -11.07 -4.73
CA ARG A 174 -5.39 -11.25 -5.40
C ARG A 174 -6.21 -12.42 -4.82
N ARG A 175 -5.55 -13.53 -4.44
CA ARG A 175 -6.22 -14.68 -3.79
C ARG A 175 -6.78 -14.31 -2.44
N VAL A 176 -5.97 -13.65 -1.58
CA VAL A 176 -6.37 -13.18 -0.25
C VAL A 176 -7.58 -12.26 -0.36
N TYR A 177 -7.51 -11.21 -1.20
CA TYR A 177 -8.64 -10.30 -1.40
C TYR A 177 -9.88 -10.99 -1.94
N ARG A 178 -9.73 -11.91 -2.90
CA ARG A 178 -10.87 -12.68 -3.41
C ARG A 178 -11.55 -13.52 -2.34
N ILE A 179 -10.79 -14.08 -1.40
CA ILE A 179 -11.30 -14.87 -0.28
C ILE A 179 -11.94 -13.95 0.76
N ALA A 180 -11.24 -12.88 1.18
CA ALA A 180 -11.70 -11.94 2.19
C ALA A 180 -13.05 -11.28 1.81
N PHE A 181 -13.21 -10.91 0.55
CA PHE A 181 -14.44 -10.30 0.01
C PHE A 181 -15.43 -11.32 -0.58
N SER A 182 -15.29 -12.60 -0.24
CA SER A 182 -16.21 -13.65 -0.69
C SER A 182 -17.55 -13.56 0.04
N ARG A 183 -18.66 -13.81 -0.69
CA ARG A 183 -19.98 -14.02 -0.08
C ARG A 183 -20.03 -15.28 0.79
N LYS A 184 -19.14 -16.24 0.56
CA LYS A 184 -19.02 -17.48 1.36
C LYS A 184 -18.23 -17.20 2.65
N ARG A 185 -18.81 -16.42 3.56
CA ARG A 185 -18.15 -15.88 4.78
C ARG A 185 -17.59 -16.99 5.70
N ARG A 186 -18.32 -18.11 5.88
CA ARG A 186 -17.85 -19.23 6.71
C ARG A 186 -16.57 -19.85 6.14
N LEU A 187 -16.54 -20.08 4.81
CA LEU A 187 -15.37 -20.63 4.13
C LEU A 187 -14.19 -19.64 4.16
N ALA A 188 -14.46 -18.36 3.97
CA ALA A 188 -13.44 -17.33 4.08
C ALA A 188 -12.79 -17.31 5.47
N ARG A 189 -13.60 -17.38 6.55
CA ARG A 189 -13.11 -17.46 7.93
C ARG A 189 -12.31 -18.73 8.21
N LEU A 190 -12.71 -19.87 7.65
CA LEU A 190 -11.95 -21.11 7.77
C LEU A 190 -10.58 -20.99 7.11
N ILE A 191 -10.52 -20.53 5.85
CA ILE A 191 -9.27 -20.43 5.09
C ILE A 191 -8.34 -19.38 5.68
N LEU A 192 -8.81 -18.15 5.87
CA LEU A 192 -7.97 -17.06 6.39
C LEU A 192 -7.69 -17.24 7.88
N GLY A 193 -8.56 -17.95 8.61
CA GLY A 193 -8.34 -18.30 10.00
C GLY A 193 -7.11 -19.18 10.27
N LEU A 194 -6.55 -19.84 9.24
CA LEU A 194 -5.26 -20.53 9.32
C LEU A 194 -4.11 -19.56 9.63
N GLY A 195 -4.24 -18.29 9.27
CA GLY A 195 -3.34 -17.19 9.63
C GLY A 195 -3.60 -16.58 11.01
N GLY A 196 -4.36 -17.27 11.89
CA GLY A 196 -4.66 -16.79 13.23
C GLY A 196 -5.64 -15.60 13.25
N GLU A 197 -5.47 -14.71 14.21
CA GLU A 197 -6.29 -13.51 14.37
C GLU A 197 -6.06 -12.53 13.21
N THR A 198 -4.83 -12.31 12.81
CA THR A 198 -4.47 -11.45 11.67
C THR A 198 -5.19 -11.89 10.40
N GLY A 199 -5.18 -13.18 10.09
CA GLY A 199 -5.88 -13.71 8.93
C GLY A 199 -7.40 -13.53 9.01
N ARG A 200 -8.02 -13.69 10.19
CA ARG A 200 -9.46 -13.44 10.39
C ARG A 200 -9.79 -11.95 10.23
N SER A 201 -8.92 -11.08 10.69
CA SER A 201 -9.06 -9.63 10.62
C SER A 201 -9.02 -9.06 9.20
N LEU A 202 -8.48 -9.80 8.23
CA LEU A 202 -8.54 -9.46 6.81
C LEU A 202 -9.97 -9.52 6.21
N ILE A 203 -10.93 -10.09 6.95
CA ILE A 203 -12.30 -10.28 6.46
C ILE A 203 -13.17 -9.12 6.92
N PRO A 204 -13.50 -8.14 6.05
CA PRO A 204 -14.29 -6.98 6.46
C PRO A 204 -15.68 -7.40 6.93
N THR A 205 -16.23 -6.72 7.92
CA THR A 205 -17.62 -6.86 8.33
C THR A 205 -18.56 -6.29 7.26
N VAL A 206 -19.81 -6.72 7.23
CA VAL A 206 -20.79 -6.18 6.25
C VAL A 206 -21.21 -4.75 6.63
N GLY A 207 -21.37 -4.50 7.93
CA GLY A 207 -21.60 -3.18 8.52
C GLY A 207 -20.37 -2.71 9.29
N PRO A 208 -20.46 -1.55 9.99
CA PRO A 208 -19.40 -1.06 10.87
C PRO A 208 -18.95 -2.13 11.87
N ASP A 209 -17.65 -2.31 12.04
CA ASP A 209 -17.12 -3.21 13.07
C ASP A 209 -17.23 -2.53 14.44
N PRO A 210 -18.07 -3.07 15.37
CA PRO A 210 -18.29 -2.41 16.66
C PRO A 210 -17.02 -2.27 17.52
N ARG A 211 -15.97 -3.00 17.18
CA ARG A 211 -14.68 -2.95 17.90
C ARG A 211 -13.88 -1.71 17.57
N CYS A 212 -14.00 -1.18 16.35
CA CYS A 212 -13.11 -0.14 15.85
C CYS A 212 -13.79 0.94 14.97
N ALA A 213 -15.04 0.80 14.58
CA ALA A 213 -15.72 1.78 13.73
C ALA A 213 -15.83 3.19 14.34
N HIS A 214 -15.80 3.31 15.67
CA HIS A 214 -15.80 4.60 16.36
C HIS A 214 -14.47 5.38 16.18
N LEU A 215 -13.43 4.72 15.67
CA LEU A 215 -12.10 5.30 15.42
C LEU A 215 -11.93 5.79 13.98
N ASP A 216 -12.90 5.51 13.08
CA ASP A 216 -12.82 5.88 11.67
C ASP A 216 -12.57 7.37 11.44
N GLY A 217 -13.11 8.23 12.32
CA GLY A 217 -12.90 9.68 12.26
C GLY A 217 -11.45 10.10 12.47
N LEU A 218 -10.75 9.47 13.42
CA LEU A 218 -9.32 9.73 13.69
C LEU A 218 -8.44 9.27 12.53
N LEU A 219 -8.76 8.12 11.94
CA LEU A 219 -8.06 7.63 10.76
C LEU A 219 -8.32 8.48 9.53
N LEU A 220 -9.55 9.01 9.38
CA LEU A 220 -9.87 9.95 8.30
C LEU A 220 -9.07 11.24 8.42
N GLU A 221 -8.92 11.79 9.63
CA GLU A 221 -8.08 12.97 9.87
C GLU A 221 -6.60 12.70 9.48
N ALA A 222 -6.04 11.57 9.87
CA ALA A 222 -4.68 11.17 9.46
C ALA A 222 -4.54 11.02 7.94
N TYR A 223 -5.56 10.45 7.29
CA TYR A 223 -5.64 10.33 5.82
C TYR A 223 -5.67 11.71 5.13
N GLU A 224 -6.44 12.65 5.66
CA GLU A 224 -6.53 14.02 5.12
C GLU A 224 -5.24 14.81 5.36
N ASN A 225 -4.57 14.60 6.51
CA ASN A 225 -3.24 15.15 6.78
C ASN A 225 -2.22 14.65 5.75
N ALA A 226 -2.20 13.36 5.47
CA ALA A 226 -1.37 12.80 4.43
C ALA A 226 -1.65 13.44 3.04
N ALA A 227 -2.93 13.70 2.73
CA ALA A 227 -3.30 14.33 1.46
C ALA A 227 -2.79 15.78 1.36
N ARG A 228 -2.71 16.51 2.46
CA ARG A 228 -2.11 17.86 2.51
C ARG A 228 -0.59 17.85 2.34
N ASP A 229 0.08 16.80 2.82
CA ASP A 229 1.54 16.65 2.76
C ASP A 229 2.04 16.11 1.41
N TYR A 230 1.20 15.35 0.69
CA TYR A 230 1.61 14.69 -0.56
C TYR A 230 2.23 15.63 -1.60
N PRO A 231 1.70 16.86 -1.86
CA PRO A 231 2.31 17.78 -2.81
C PRO A 231 3.72 18.24 -2.43
N ILE A 232 4.05 18.27 -1.13
CA ILE A 232 5.39 18.62 -0.63
C ILE A 232 6.34 17.48 -0.97
N LEU A 233 5.99 16.26 -0.57
CA LEU A 233 6.78 15.06 -0.86
C LEU A 233 6.99 14.84 -2.36
N ALA A 234 5.95 15.09 -3.18
CA ALA A 234 6.06 14.95 -4.62
C ALA A 234 7.06 15.95 -5.23
N ARG A 235 7.05 17.21 -4.78
CA ARG A 235 8.04 18.21 -5.24
C ARG A 235 9.45 17.86 -4.83
N GLU A 236 9.67 17.43 -3.60
CA GLU A 236 11.00 17.02 -3.12
C GLU A 236 11.52 15.80 -3.89
N LEU A 237 10.68 14.78 -4.11
CA LEU A 237 11.08 13.62 -4.92
C LEU A 237 11.45 14.01 -6.35
N ILE A 238 10.69 14.93 -6.98
CA ILE A 238 10.99 15.44 -8.31
C ILE A 238 12.35 16.18 -8.31
N ALA A 239 12.60 17.03 -7.33
CA ALA A 239 13.88 17.73 -7.22
C ALA A 239 15.06 16.76 -7.05
N ALA A 240 14.87 15.69 -6.28
CA ALA A 240 15.87 14.63 -6.12
C ALA A 240 16.10 13.84 -7.42
N LEU A 241 15.05 13.64 -8.23
CA LEU A 241 15.15 12.93 -9.52
C LEU A 241 15.81 13.78 -10.62
N GLU A 242 15.52 15.09 -10.65
CA GLU A 242 15.96 16.00 -11.73
C GLU A 242 17.30 16.70 -11.44
N ALA A 243 17.55 17.02 -10.17
CA ALA A 243 18.69 17.85 -9.76
C ALA A 243 19.55 17.22 -8.67
N ASP A 244 19.37 15.92 -8.37
CA ASP A 244 20.09 15.23 -7.29
C ASP A 244 19.97 15.95 -5.92
N ALA A 245 18.89 16.70 -5.71
CA ALA A 245 18.63 17.40 -4.46
C ALA A 245 18.44 16.38 -3.31
N PRO A 246 18.93 16.69 -2.11
CA PRO A 246 18.69 15.82 -0.96
C PRO A 246 17.19 15.81 -0.60
N LEU A 247 16.70 14.66 -0.11
CA LEU A 247 15.36 14.55 0.44
C LEU A 247 15.35 15.21 1.83
N GLY A 248 14.36 16.08 2.05
CA GLY A 248 14.21 16.85 3.28
C GLY A 248 13.64 16.07 4.46
N GLU A 249 13.34 16.79 5.53
CA GLU A 249 12.81 16.23 6.78
C GLU A 249 11.43 15.57 6.62
N ALA A 250 10.66 15.98 5.61
CA ALA A 250 9.37 15.37 5.30
C ALA A 250 9.48 13.85 4.98
N PHE A 251 10.67 13.39 4.56
CA PHE A 251 11.03 12.00 4.35
C PHE A 251 11.72 11.35 5.59
N GLY A 252 11.80 12.04 6.73
CA GLY A 252 12.39 11.50 7.96
C GLY A 252 11.64 10.32 8.57
N PRO A 253 10.28 10.32 8.63
CA PRO A 253 9.52 9.20 9.20
C PRO A 253 9.77 7.87 8.47
N THR A 254 9.50 6.75 9.18
CA THR A 254 9.43 5.41 8.58
C THR A 254 8.06 5.21 7.93
N PHE A 255 7.84 4.05 7.28
CA PHE A 255 6.51 3.67 6.80
C PHE A 255 5.54 3.32 7.96
N GLY A 256 6.07 2.86 9.10
CA GLY A 256 5.26 2.54 10.28
C GLY A 256 5.84 1.45 11.14
#